data_6c5c048574b3a979db4b57b68b3c654b
#
_entry.id   6c5c048574b3a979db4b57b68b3c654b
#
_cell.length_a   1.000
_cell.length_b   1.000
_cell.length_c   1.000
_cell.angle_alpha   90.00
_cell.angle_beta   90.00
_cell.angle_gamma   90.00
#
_symmetry.space_group_name_H-M   'P 1'
#
loop_
_entity.id
_entity.type
_entity.pdbx_description
1 polymer ?
#
loop_
_entity_poly.entity_id
_entity_poly.type
_entity_poly.pdbx_seq_one_letter_code
_entity_poly.pdbx_strand_id
1 'polypeptide(L)'
;MRPSRGLVLLTVLVFAGDLLAGSLEVIVKDDKGRPVSDAVAYAAAAGAASAAPKKQAVVDQRDKQFVPYVTAVQVGTAVIFPNSDNIRHHVYSFSPAKKFELPLYSGVPAEPVVFDKVGFVTLGCNIHDWMIAYVAVLPTPHFQVTRQDGRAVLKDLPTGQYAVHVWHPALKGQPEALAQRVDIGGSTKSLLFTLPLKHDLRAKRAPGLTTGGYR
;
A
#
# COMPACT_ATOMS: atom_id res chain seq x y z
N MET A 1 41.09 -19.30 -59.78
CA MET A 1 40.87 -19.78 -58.37
C MET A 1 40.48 -18.62 -57.51
N ARG A 2 39.26 -18.56 -57.06
CA ARG A 2 38.77 -17.52 -56.09
C ARG A 2 38.64 -18.17 -54.71
N PRO A 3 39.16 -17.58 -53.64
CA PRO A 3 39.00 -18.13 -52.29
C PRO A 3 37.60 -17.87 -51.78
N SER A 4 36.93 -18.92 -51.29
CA SER A 4 35.67 -18.85 -50.61
C SER A 4 35.85 -18.21 -49.21
N ARG A 5 35.18 -17.10 -48.97
CA ARG A 5 35.11 -16.47 -47.66
C ARG A 5 34.06 -17.22 -46.80
N GLY A 6 34.54 -18.06 -45.90
CA GLY A 6 33.67 -18.67 -44.90
C GLY A 6 33.13 -17.61 -43.94
N LEU A 7 31.80 -17.50 -43.85
CA LEU A 7 31.07 -16.69 -42.86
C LEU A 7 31.07 -17.43 -41.54
N VAL A 8 31.86 -16.96 -40.57
CA VAL A 8 31.81 -17.48 -39.21
C VAL A 8 30.62 -16.82 -38.50
N LEU A 9 29.56 -17.58 -38.29
CA LEU A 9 28.39 -17.16 -37.51
C LEU A 9 28.76 -17.24 -36.01
N LEU A 10 28.98 -16.08 -35.38
CA LEU A 10 29.20 -15.99 -33.92
C LEU A 10 27.86 -16.08 -33.21
N THR A 11 27.54 -17.25 -32.70
CA THR A 11 26.33 -17.47 -31.89
C THR A 11 26.58 -16.89 -30.48
N VAL A 12 25.98 -15.72 -30.16
CA VAL A 12 25.97 -15.14 -28.82
C VAL A 12 24.95 -15.90 -27.99
N LEU A 13 25.42 -16.78 -27.11
CA LEU A 13 24.56 -17.36 -26.06
C LEU A 13 24.24 -16.29 -25.03
N VAL A 14 23.02 -15.76 -25.06
CA VAL A 14 22.48 -14.92 -24.00
C VAL A 14 22.04 -15.87 -22.87
N PHE A 15 22.85 -16.00 -21.82
CA PHE A 15 22.40 -16.62 -20.57
C PHE A 15 21.37 -15.69 -19.92
N ALA A 16 20.10 -16.01 -20.04
CA ALA A 16 19.07 -15.49 -19.18
C ALA A 16 19.34 -16.08 -17.78
N GLY A 17 20.06 -15.35 -16.94
CA GLY A 17 20.20 -15.72 -15.53
C GLY A 17 18.81 -15.70 -14.90
N ASP A 18 18.37 -16.83 -14.34
CA ASP A 18 17.18 -16.89 -13.49
C ASP A 18 17.34 -15.86 -12.38
N LEU A 19 16.56 -14.78 -12.44
CA LEU A 19 16.43 -13.82 -11.35
C LEU A 19 15.75 -14.55 -10.19
N LEU A 20 16.56 -15.12 -9.30
CA LEU A 20 16.06 -15.71 -8.07
C LEU A 20 15.27 -14.65 -7.32
N ALA A 21 13.97 -14.85 -7.22
CA ALA A 21 13.10 -13.99 -6.45
C ALA A 21 13.03 -14.52 -5.02
N GLY A 22 13.21 -13.64 -4.05
CA GLY A 22 13.07 -13.95 -2.64
C GLY A 22 11.75 -13.48 -2.07
N SER A 23 11.52 -13.80 -0.80
CA SER A 23 10.38 -13.31 -0.03
C SER A 23 10.87 -12.65 1.26
N LEU A 24 10.15 -11.63 1.71
CA LEU A 24 10.41 -10.96 2.97
C LEU A 24 9.16 -10.99 3.84
N GLU A 25 9.25 -11.63 4.99
CA GLU A 25 8.24 -11.52 6.03
C GLU A 25 8.52 -10.31 6.90
N VAL A 26 7.53 -9.44 7.04
CA VAL A 26 7.59 -8.27 7.93
C VAL A 26 6.60 -8.50 9.07
N ILE A 27 7.11 -8.47 10.30
CA ILE A 27 6.35 -8.60 11.53
C ILE A 27 6.29 -7.23 12.19
N VAL A 28 5.08 -6.76 12.48
CA VAL A 28 4.86 -5.43 13.04
C VAL A 28 4.19 -5.55 14.41
N LYS A 29 4.82 -4.95 15.42
CA LYS A 29 4.32 -4.88 16.80
C LYS A 29 4.30 -3.44 17.29
N ASP A 30 3.48 -3.16 18.29
CA ASP A 30 3.54 -1.91 19.04
C ASP A 30 4.62 -1.98 20.15
N ASP A 31 4.78 -0.88 20.89
CA ASP A 31 5.71 -0.76 22.03
C ASP A 31 5.39 -1.68 23.22
N LYS A 32 4.20 -2.29 23.22
CA LYS A 32 3.76 -3.29 24.20
C LYS A 32 3.87 -4.73 23.68
N GLY A 33 4.47 -4.92 22.50
CA GLY A 33 4.64 -6.23 21.87
C GLY A 33 3.38 -6.80 21.22
N ARG A 34 2.28 -6.05 21.12
CA ARG A 34 1.02 -6.48 20.50
C ARG A 34 1.13 -6.39 18.98
N PRO A 35 0.56 -7.34 18.22
CA PRO A 35 0.53 -7.27 16.77
C PRO A 35 -0.22 -6.02 16.28
N VAL A 36 0.27 -5.42 15.19
CA VAL A 36 -0.32 -4.22 14.57
C VAL A 36 -0.89 -4.59 13.21
N SER A 37 -2.22 -4.60 13.08
CA SER A 37 -2.91 -4.71 11.79
C SER A 37 -2.93 -3.37 11.05
N ASP A 38 -3.24 -3.41 9.76
CA ASP A 38 -3.37 -2.22 8.90
C ASP A 38 -2.10 -1.35 8.82
N ALA A 39 -0.94 -1.91 9.18
CA ALA A 39 0.34 -1.30 8.86
C ALA A 39 0.74 -1.63 7.41
N VAL A 40 1.32 -0.69 6.71
CA VAL A 40 1.80 -0.87 5.35
C VAL A 40 3.29 -1.14 5.37
N ALA A 41 3.70 -2.37 5.08
CA ALA A 41 5.10 -2.72 4.87
C ALA A 41 5.45 -2.56 3.38
N TYR A 42 6.56 -1.90 3.06
CA TYR A 42 7.02 -1.75 1.69
C TYR A 42 8.53 -1.78 1.58
N ALA A 43 9.03 -2.35 0.48
CA ALA A 43 10.45 -2.49 0.19
C ALA A 43 10.81 -1.67 -1.06
N ALA A 44 11.77 -0.75 -0.92
CA ALA A 44 12.28 0.08 -1.99
C ALA A 44 13.74 -0.30 -2.29
N ALA A 45 14.03 -0.67 -3.54
CA ALA A 45 15.40 -0.85 -3.99
C ALA A 45 16.00 0.51 -4.40
N ALA A 46 17.27 0.73 -4.09
CA ALA A 46 17.96 1.94 -4.50
C ALA A 46 18.03 2.05 -6.04
N GLY A 47 17.58 3.17 -6.59
CA GLY A 47 17.67 3.45 -8.04
C GLY A 47 16.70 2.65 -8.91
N ALA A 48 15.80 1.85 -8.35
CA ALA A 48 14.81 1.13 -9.16
C ALA A 48 13.76 2.10 -9.70
N ALA A 49 13.62 2.12 -11.03
CA ALA A 49 12.49 2.79 -11.67
C ALA A 49 11.20 2.06 -11.30
N SER A 50 10.19 2.81 -10.89
CA SER A 50 8.88 2.25 -10.60
C SER A 50 8.19 1.87 -11.90
N ALA A 51 7.92 0.58 -12.11
CA ALA A 51 7.07 0.16 -13.23
C ALA A 51 5.67 0.78 -13.07
N ALA A 52 4.97 1.03 -14.19
CA ALA A 52 3.59 1.53 -14.13
C ALA A 52 2.67 0.57 -13.36
N PRO A 53 1.72 1.07 -12.56
CA PRO A 53 0.78 0.23 -11.82
C PRO A 53 -0.11 -0.56 -12.79
N LYS A 54 -0.27 -1.85 -12.50
CA LYS A 54 -0.99 -2.78 -13.40
C LYS A 54 -2.48 -2.91 -13.11
N LYS A 55 -2.96 -2.43 -11.98
CA LYS A 55 -4.35 -2.67 -11.51
C LYS A 55 -4.93 -1.42 -10.87
N GLN A 56 -6.24 -1.26 -11.02
CA GLN A 56 -7.00 -0.32 -10.21
C GLN A 56 -7.16 -0.83 -8.78
N ALA A 57 -7.27 0.09 -7.83
CA ALA A 57 -7.63 -0.22 -6.46
C ALA A 57 -9.07 0.24 -6.18
N VAL A 58 -9.67 -0.33 -5.16
CA VAL A 58 -11.04 -0.03 -4.75
C VAL A 58 -11.06 0.32 -3.27
N VAL A 59 -11.72 1.42 -2.92
CA VAL A 59 -12.08 1.79 -1.55
C VAL A 59 -13.59 1.99 -1.53
N ASP A 60 -14.31 0.97 -1.08
CA ASP A 60 -15.77 0.96 -1.03
C ASP A 60 -16.29 1.73 0.18
N GLN A 61 -17.52 2.17 0.11
CA GLN A 61 -18.27 2.77 1.21
C GLN A 61 -19.38 1.82 1.59
N ARG A 62 -19.24 1.19 2.76
CA ARG A 62 -20.16 0.18 3.26
C ARG A 62 -20.37 0.31 4.76
N ASP A 63 -21.60 0.22 5.23
CA ASP A 63 -21.97 0.35 6.64
C ASP A 63 -21.45 1.67 7.24
N LYS A 64 -21.51 2.75 6.47
CA LYS A 64 -20.98 4.09 6.83
C LYS A 64 -19.50 4.06 7.21
N GLN A 65 -18.71 3.26 6.49
CA GLN A 65 -17.27 3.14 6.63
C GLN A 65 -16.60 3.07 5.25
N PHE A 66 -15.36 3.51 5.15
CA PHE A 66 -14.49 3.19 4.02
C PHE A 66 -13.87 1.81 4.21
N VAL A 67 -13.95 0.95 3.20
CA VAL A 67 -13.45 -0.44 3.24
C VAL A 67 -12.56 -0.70 2.01
N PRO A 68 -11.30 -1.10 2.21
CA PRO A 68 -10.60 -1.30 3.48
C PRO A 68 -10.23 0.01 4.18
N TYR A 69 -9.87 -0.07 5.45
CA TYR A 69 -9.42 1.08 6.25
C TYR A 69 -8.10 1.67 5.77
N VAL A 70 -7.17 0.81 5.42
CA VAL A 70 -5.88 1.18 4.83
C VAL A 70 -5.74 0.48 3.49
N THR A 71 -5.52 1.27 2.45
CA THR A 71 -5.23 0.80 1.10
C THR A 71 -3.80 1.21 0.76
N ALA A 72 -2.99 0.27 0.28
CA ALA A 72 -1.68 0.56 -0.27
C ALA A 72 -1.72 0.48 -1.79
N VAL A 73 -1.18 1.48 -2.46
CA VAL A 73 -1.11 1.55 -3.92
C VAL A 73 0.26 2.03 -4.39
N GLN A 74 0.65 1.64 -5.56
CA GLN A 74 1.79 2.23 -6.24
C GLN A 74 1.42 3.60 -6.81
N VAL A 75 2.36 4.53 -6.85
CA VAL A 75 2.17 5.84 -7.49
C VAL A 75 1.70 5.67 -8.95
N GLY A 76 0.71 6.46 -9.36
CA GLY A 76 0.04 6.38 -10.66
C GLY A 76 -1.18 5.42 -10.68
N THR A 77 -1.49 4.75 -9.58
CA THR A 77 -2.68 3.88 -9.49
C THR A 77 -3.97 4.69 -9.52
N ALA A 78 -4.92 4.24 -10.34
CA ALA A 78 -6.30 4.71 -10.33
C ALA A 78 -7.08 4.00 -9.22
N VAL A 79 -7.78 4.75 -8.38
CA VAL A 79 -8.62 4.23 -7.28
C VAL A 79 -10.07 4.56 -7.55
N ILE A 80 -10.94 3.56 -7.45
CA ILE A 80 -12.39 3.70 -7.56
C ILE A 80 -12.98 3.76 -6.15
N PHE A 81 -14.00 4.57 -5.98
CA PHE A 81 -14.71 4.76 -4.71
C PHE A 81 -16.19 4.39 -4.86
N PRO A 82 -16.57 3.09 -4.98
CA PRO A 82 -17.96 2.72 -5.00
C PRO A 82 -18.64 3.08 -3.67
N ASN A 83 -19.94 3.35 -3.74
CA ASN A 83 -20.79 3.52 -2.58
C ASN A 83 -21.84 2.41 -2.58
N SER A 84 -21.60 1.37 -1.79
CA SER A 84 -22.46 0.20 -1.63
C SER A 84 -23.54 0.39 -0.56
N ASP A 85 -23.59 1.55 0.11
CA ASP A 85 -24.64 1.91 1.04
C ASP A 85 -25.89 2.41 0.31
N ASN A 86 -27.04 2.36 0.98
CA ASN A 86 -28.31 2.89 0.49
C ASN A 86 -28.50 4.40 0.72
N ILE A 87 -27.45 5.08 1.19
CA ILE A 87 -27.41 6.54 1.40
C ILE A 87 -26.24 7.13 0.62
N ARG A 88 -26.32 8.42 0.31
CA ARG A 88 -25.22 9.11 -0.36
C ARG A 88 -24.09 9.38 0.60
N HIS A 89 -22.87 9.28 0.11
CA HIS A 89 -21.65 9.65 0.82
C HIS A 89 -20.82 10.64 0.02
N HIS A 90 -19.94 11.34 0.71
CA HIS A 90 -18.95 12.24 0.17
C HIS A 90 -17.57 11.64 0.37
N VAL A 91 -16.67 11.74 -0.60
CA VAL A 91 -15.26 11.34 -0.43
C VAL A 91 -14.38 12.53 -0.72
N TYR A 92 -13.56 12.92 0.24
CA TYR A 92 -12.61 14.01 0.03
C TYR A 92 -11.25 13.72 0.67
N SER A 93 -10.24 14.44 0.20
CA SER A 93 -8.94 14.52 0.84
C SER A 93 -8.32 15.91 0.67
N PHE A 94 -7.72 16.41 1.73
CA PHE A 94 -6.88 17.62 1.75
C PHE A 94 -5.38 17.30 1.91
N SER A 95 -5.02 16.01 1.88
CA SER A 95 -3.63 15.57 2.04
C SER A 95 -2.73 16.11 0.91
N PRO A 96 -1.48 16.53 1.21
CA PRO A 96 -0.57 17.09 0.21
C PRO A 96 -0.25 16.14 -0.95
N ALA A 97 -0.32 14.82 -0.72
CA ALA A 97 -0.08 13.82 -1.75
C ALA A 97 -1.24 13.71 -2.73
N LYS A 98 -2.49 13.96 -2.31
CA LYS A 98 -3.67 14.00 -3.20
C LYS A 98 -4.78 14.83 -2.58
N LYS A 99 -5.14 15.91 -3.26
CA LYS A 99 -6.33 16.71 -2.94
C LYS A 99 -7.40 16.41 -3.97
N PHE A 100 -8.58 16.04 -3.52
CA PHE A 100 -9.73 15.79 -4.39
C PHE A 100 -11.04 15.80 -3.60
N GLU A 101 -12.13 15.88 -4.33
CA GLU A 101 -13.48 15.84 -3.78
C GLU A 101 -14.41 15.12 -4.77
N LEU A 102 -15.16 14.15 -4.25
CA LEU A 102 -16.30 13.52 -4.92
C LEU A 102 -17.53 13.91 -4.11
N PRO A 103 -18.33 14.87 -4.61
CA PRO A 103 -19.53 15.36 -3.90
C PRO A 103 -20.54 14.25 -3.72
N LEU A 104 -21.49 14.42 -2.83
CA LEU A 104 -22.50 13.41 -2.44
C LEU A 104 -23.05 12.58 -3.61
N TYR A 105 -22.76 11.28 -3.60
CA TYR A 105 -23.20 10.32 -4.62
C TYR A 105 -23.62 8.98 -4.02
N SER A 106 -24.26 8.16 -4.84
CA SER A 106 -24.56 6.74 -4.61
C SER A 106 -24.08 5.93 -5.81
N GLY A 107 -23.81 4.64 -5.61
CA GLY A 107 -23.30 3.76 -6.66
C GLY A 107 -21.83 4.00 -6.97
N VAL A 108 -21.43 3.92 -8.24
CA VAL A 108 -20.03 4.03 -8.68
C VAL A 108 -19.83 5.37 -9.39
N PRO A 109 -18.82 6.18 -9.00
CA PRO A 109 -18.46 7.39 -9.73
C PRO A 109 -18.01 7.05 -11.16
N ALA A 110 -18.26 7.96 -12.10
CA ALA A 110 -17.90 7.75 -13.51
C ALA A 110 -16.38 7.67 -13.71
N GLU A 111 -15.62 8.46 -12.96
CA GLU A 111 -14.17 8.56 -13.13
C GLU A 111 -13.42 8.10 -11.87
N PRO A 112 -12.35 7.29 -12.04
CA PRO A 112 -11.46 6.95 -10.95
C PRO A 112 -10.56 8.13 -10.59
N VAL A 113 -10.08 8.16 -9.35
CA VAL A 113 -9.08 9.14 -8.87
C VAL A 113 -7.69 8.55 -9.03
N VAL A 114 -6.82 9.19 -9.82
CA VAL A 114 -5.42 8.78 -9.99
C VAL A 114 -4.57 9.33 -8.86
N PHE A 115 -3.83 8.47 -8.15
CA PHE A 115 -2.92 8.83 -7.07
C PHE A 115 -1.49 8.97 -7.60
N ASP A 116 -1.16 10.14 -8.08
CA ASP A 116 0.01 10.48 -8.91
C ASP A 116 1.24 11.00 -8.13
N LYS A 117 1.13 11.12 -6.79
CA LYS A 117 2.21 11.59 -5.92
C LYS A 117 2.40 10.67 -4.72
N VAL A 118 3.64 10.25 -4.47
CA VAL A 118 4.02 9.46 -3.30
C VAL A 118 3.66 10.19 -2.01
N GLY A 119 3.14 9.46 -1.03
CA GLY A 119 2.78 9.97 0.30
C GLY A 119 1.56 9.28 0.89
N PHE A 120 1.10 9.79 2.02
CA PHE A 120 -0.02 9.23 2.76
C PHE A 120 -1.22 10.16 2.67
N VAL A 121 -2.35 9.62 2.29
CA VAL A 121 -3.59 10.34 2.00
C VAL A 121 -4.66 9.92 3.00
N THR A 122 -5.24 10.89 3.69
CA THR A 122 -6.41 10.68 4.56
C THR A 122 -7.66 10.97 3.77
N LEU A 123 -8.59 10.02 3.78
CA LEU A 123 -9.93 10.14 3.22
C LEU A 123 -10.91 10.49 4.32
N GLY A 124 -11.87 11.35 4.01
CA GLY A 124 -12.97 11.74 4.90
C GLY A 124 -14.31 11.79 4.18
N CYS A 125 -15.38 11.77 4.97
CA CYS A 125 -16.74 12.04 4.55
C CYS A 125 -17.28 13.22 5.36
N ASN A 126 -17.93 14.21 4.71
CA ASN A 126 -18.40 15.41 5.41
C ASN A 126 -19.73 15.24 6.15
N ILE A 127 -20.43 14.12 5.93
CA ILE A 127 -21.70 13.85 6.61
C ILE A 127 -21.60 12.79 7.72
N HIS A 128 -20.45 12.11 7.83
CA HIS A 128 -20.17 11.14 8.88
C HIS A 128 -18.73 11.33 9.38
N ASP A 129 -18.55 12.05 10.47
CA ASP A 129 -17.23 12.43 11.02
C ASP A 129 -16.32 11.25 11.36
N TRP A 130 -16.90 10.06 11.57
CA TRP A 130 -16.14 8.84 11.83
C TRP A 130 -15.69 8.11 10.57
N MET A 131 -16.19 8.45 9.37
CA MET A 131 -15.76 7.84 8.12
C MET A 131 -14.40 8.37 7.71
N ILE A 132 -13.37 7.67 8.16
CA ILE A 132 -11.96 7.94 7.85
C ILE A 132 -11.32 6.68 7.29
N ALA A 133 -10.51 6.82 6.26
CA ALA A 133 -9.62 5.79 5.75
C ALA A 133 -8.32 6.42 5.21
N TYR A 134 -7.39 5.56 4.79
CA TYR A 134 -6.07 6.01 4.38
C TYR A 134 -5.63 5.30 3.10
N VAL A 135 -4.96 6.04 2.23
CA VAL A 135 -4.29 5.50 1.05
C VAL A 135 -2.80 5.79 1.17
N ALA A 136 -1.99 4.74 1.25
CA ALA A 136 -0.54 4.83 1.16
C ALA A 136 -0.12 4.74 -0.31
N VAL A 137 0.36 5.85 -0.87
CA VAL A 137 0.85 5.94 -2.25
C VAL A 137 2.36 5.73 -2.24
N LEU A 138 2.83 4.62 -2.77
CA LEU A 138 4.18 4.12 -2.59
C LEU A 138 5.02 4.20 -3.88
N PRO A 139 6.34 4.41 -3.77
CA PRO A 139 7.24 4.50 -4.92
C PRO A 139 7.62 3.13 -5.51
N THR A 140 7.11 2.04 -4.96
CA THR A 140 7.51 0.66 -5.27
C THR A 140 6.28 -0.23 -5.43
N PRO A 141 6.31 -1.29 -6.26
CA PRO A 141 5.26 -2.29 -6.33
C PRO A 141 5.34 -3.32 -5.20
N HIS A 142 6.41 -3.34 -4.40
CA HIS A 142 6.65 -4.33 -3.36
C HIS A 142 6.12 -3.83 -2.02
N PHE A 143 4.84 -4.06 -1.76
CA PHE A 143 4.18 -3.69 -0.52
C PHE A 143 3.08 -4.67 -0.14
N GLN A 144 2.74 -4.68 1.14
CA GLN A 144 1.61 -5.44 1.69
C GLN A 144 1.11 -4.76 2.97
N VAL A 145 -0.20 -4.79 3.18
CA VAL A 145 -0.83 -4.38 4.43
C VAL A 145 -0.79 -5.55 5.41
N THR A 146 -0.41 -5.29 6.67
CA THR A 146 -0.39 -6.33 7.71
C THR A 146 -1.79 -6.80 8.05
N ARG A 147 -1.89 -8.11 8.35
CA ARG A 147 -3.12 -8.74 8.83
C ARG A 147 -3.29 -8.52 10.33
N GLN A 148 -4.33 -9.12 10.92
CA GLN A 148 -4.60 -9.03 12.36
C GLN A 148 -3.48 -9.57 13.25
N ASP A 149 -2.69 -10.50 12.74
CA ASP A 149 -1.50 -11.07 13.40
C ASP A 149 -0.25 -10.16 13.30
N GLY A 150 -0.37 -8.99 12.67
CA GLY A 150 0.72 -8.04 12.47
C GLY A 150 1.72 -8.48 11.41
N ARG A 151 1.39 -9.44 10.54
CA ARG A 151 2.30 -9.97 9.52
C ARG A 151 1.95 -9.49 8.13
N ALA A 152 2.99 -9.22 7.34
CA ALA A 152 2.91 -8.98 5.90
C ALA A 152 4.02 -9.76 5.19
N VAL A 153 3.73 -10.34 4.03
CA VAL A 153 4.72 -11.07 3.23
C VAL A 153 4.87 -10.38 1.89
N LEU A 154 6.04 -9.80 1.64
CA LEU A 154 6.41 -9.24 0.35
C LEU A 154 7.00 -10.39 -0.48
N LYS A 155 6.34 -10.74 -1.56
CA LYS A 155 6.71 -11.84 -2.46
C LYS A 155 7.40 -11.30 -3.71
N ASP A 156 8.07 -12.19 -4.41
CA ASP A 156 8.65 -11.95 -5.72
C ASP A 156 9.58 -10.72 -5.75
N LEU A 157 10.37 -10.57 -4.67
CA LEU A 157 11.40 -9.55 -4.56
C LEU A 157 12.61 -10.00 -5.37
N PRO A 158 13.02 -9.29 -6.42
CA PRO A 158 14.30 -9.55 -7.09
C PRO A 158 15.46 -9.55 -6.11
N THR A 159 16.49 -10.35 -6.38
CA THR A 159 17.72 -10.34 -5.60
C THR A 159 18.32 -8.93 -5.57
N GLY A 160 18.71 -8.45 -4.39
CA GLY A 160 19.30 -7.12 -4.22
C GLY A 160 19.08 -6.54 -2.84
N GLN A 161 19.57 -5.30 -2.68
CA GLN A 161 19.44 -4.54 -1.43
C GLN A 161 18.17 -3.69 -1.43
N TYR A 162 17.45 -3.77 -0.32
CA TYR A 162 16.22 -3.03 -0.10
C TYR A 162 16.27 -2.23 1.21
N ALA A 163 15.72 -1.02 1.15
CA ALA A 163 15.26 -0.31 2.33
C ALA A 163 13.80 -0.70 2.58
N VAL A 164 13.53 -1.27 3.74
CA VAL A 164 12.19 -1.71 4.16
C VAL A 164 11.64 -0.70 5.15
N HIS A 165 10.44 -0.25 4.88
CA HIS A 165 9.73 0.74 5.68
C HIS A 165 8.40 0.17 6.15
N VAL A 166 7.93 0.69 7.27
CA VAL A 166 6.58 0.40 7.77
C VAL A 166 5.90 1.69 8.17
N TRP A 167 4.70 1.88 7.66
CA TRP A 167 3.84 3.01 8.00
C TRP A 167 2.50 2.52 8.59
N HIS A 168 1.93 3.31 9.49
CA HIS A 168 0.60 3.10 10.04
C HIS A 168 -0.07 4.46 10.29
N PRO A 169 -1.40 4.62 10.13
CA PRO A 169 -2.08 5.90 10.36
C PRO A 169 -1.80 6.53 11.72
N ALA A 170 -1.59 5.71 12.74
CA ALA A 170 -1.29 6.17 14.09
C ALA A 170 0.21 6.24 14.40
N LEU A 171 1.11 6.09 13.42
CA LEU A 171 2.56 6.16 13.63
C LEU A 171 2.95 7.53 14.20
N LYS A 172 3.78 7.55 15.24
CA LYS A 172 4.46 8.74 15.72
C LYS A 172 5.75 8.93 14.90
N GLY A 173 5.87 10.05 14.22
CA GLY A 173 7.02 10.33 13.34
C GLY A 173 6.81 9.84 11.90
N GLN A 174 7.91 9.68 11.19
CA GLN A 174 7.94 9.30 9.78
C GLN A 174 8.46 7.86 9.62
N PRO A 175 7.97 7.09 8.63
CA PRO A 175 8.39 5.71 8.40
C PRO A 175 9.89 5.59 8.08
N GLU A 176 10.51 6.63 7.53
CA GLU A 176 11.93 6.68 7.20
C GLU A 176 12.83 6.52 8.44
N ALA A 177 12.38 7.01 9.60
CA ALA A 177 13.12 6.90 10.86
C ALA A 177 13.21 5.46 11.39
N LEU A 178 12.34 4.57 10.91
CA LEU A 178 12.28 3.16 11.31
C LEU A 178 12.81 2.22 10.22
N ALA A 179 13.32 2.77 9.11
CA ALA A 179 13.76 1.97 7.96
C ALA A 179 14.85 0.96 8.33
N GLN A 180 14.70 -0.26 7.85
CA GLN A 180 15.70 -1.32 7.99
C GLN A 180 16.20 -1.74 6.61
N ARG A 181 17.50 -2.06 6.50
CA ARG A 181 18.09 -2.57 5.27
C ARG A 181 18.12 -4.08 5.29
N VAL A 182 17.87 -4.70 4.14
CA VAL A 182 17.93 -6.14 3.96
C VAL A 182 18.48 -6.50 2.58
N ASP A 183 19.30 -7.54 2.53
CA ASP A 183 19.74 -8.16 1.28
C ASP A 183 18.80 -9.33 0.97
N ILE A 184 18.08 -9.24 -0.14
CA ILE A 184 17.22 -10.30 -0.63
C ILE A 184 18.03 -11.20 -1.56
N GLY A 185 18.01 -12.49 -1.27
CA GLY A 185 18.53 -13.59 -2.09
C GLY A 185 17.41 -14.59 -2.34
N GLY A 186 17.76 -15.81 -2.75
CA GLY A 186 16.79 -16.87 -3.06
C GLY A 186 16.03 -17.47 -1.85
N SER A 187 16.27 -16.99 -0.62
CA SER A 187 15.61 -17.48 0.60
C SER A 187 14.68 -16.44 1.21
N THR A 188 13.71 -16.90 2.01
CA THR A 188 12.86 -16.01 2.81
C THR A 188 13.65 -15.36 3.93
N LYS A 189 13.53 -14.04 4.07
CA LYS A 189 14.05 -13.25 5.19
C LYS A 189 12.90 -12.82 6.09
N SER A 190 13.21 -12.42 7.31
CA SER A 190 12.22 -11.86 8.26
C SER A 190 12.77 -10.62 8.94
N LEU A 191 11.92 -9.59 9.09
CA LEU A 191 12.22 -8.36 9.81
C LEU A 191 11.13 -8.07 10.84
N LEU A 192 11.54 -7.62 12.02
CA LEU A 192 10.64 -7.16 13.07
C LEU A 192 10.69 -5.64 13.16
N PHE A 193 9.51 -5.00 13.14
CA PHE A 193 9.33 -3.58 13.38
C PHE A 193 8.53 -3.35 14.66
N THR A 194 9.02 -2.46 15.51
CA THR A 194 8.29 -1.96 16.67
C THR A 194 7.85 -0.53 16.39
N LEU A 195 6.54 -0.30 16.31
CA LEU A 195 5.98 1.01 15.97
C LEU A 195 5.56 1.77 17.22
N PRO A 196 6.09 3.00 17.41
CA PRO A 196 5.56 3.93 18.40
C PRO A 196 4.22 4.49 17.88
N LEU A 197 3.11 3.98 18.39
CA LEU A 197 1.79 4.39 17.95
C LEU A 197 1.16 5.45 18.85
N LYS A 198 0.41 6.39 18.26
CA LYS A 198 -0.57 7.22 18.96
C LYS A 198 -1.76 6.35 19.35
N HIS A 199 -2.63 6.88 20.20
CA HIS A 199 -3.91 6.22 20.48
C HIS A 199 -4.70 5.98 19.17
N ASP A 200 -5.20 4.77 18.97
CA ASP A 200 -5.93 4.40 17.74
C ASP A 200 -7.30 5.10 17.73
N LEU A 201 -7.48 5.97 16.75
CA LEU A 201 -8.74 6.70 16.55
C LEU A 201 -9.88 5.78 16.08
N ARG A 202 -9.61 4.53 15.69
CA ARG A 202 -10.65 3.55 15.34
C ARG A 202 -11.62 3.27 16.49
N ALA A 203 -11.17 3.37 17.72
CA ALA A 203 -12.04 3.22 18.88
C ALA A 203 -13.15 4.28 18.98
N LYS A 204 -13.04 5.40 18.26
CA LYS A 204 -14.05 6.47 18.16
C LYS A 204 -14.95 6.33 16.93
N ARG A 205 -14.78 5.26 16.16
CA ARG A 205 -15.58 5.03 14.96
C ARG A 205 -16.95 4.56 15.29
N ALA A 206 -17.84 4.91 14.38
CA ALA A 206 -19.26 4.68 14.31
C ALA A 206 -19.85 4.42 15.68
N PRO A 207 -20.89 5.11 16.11
CA PRO A 207 -21.67 4.68 17.27
C PRO A 207 -21.91 3.20 17.05
N GLY A 208 -21.33 2.35 17.90
CA GLY A 208 -21.29 0.92 17.69
C GLY A 208 -22.67 0.43 17.33
N LEU A 209 -22.75 -0.70 16.68
CA LEU A 209 -23.97 -1.51 16.52
C LEU A 209 -24.58 -1.92 17.88
N THR A 210 -24.33 -1.17 18.93
CA THR A 210 -25.04 -1.22 20.19
C THR A 210 -26.38 -0.49 19.97
N THR A 211 -27.40 -1.28 19.66
CA THR A 211 -28.83 -1.07 19.95
C THR A 211 -29.13 0.22 20.75
N GLY A 212 -29.09 1.35 20.10
CA GLY A 212 -29.40 2.66 20.70
C GLY A 212 -29.68 3.64 19.58
N GLY A 213 -30.91 3.59 19.04
CA GLY A 213 -31.33 4.50 17.97
C GLY A 213 -31.14 5.96 18.41
N TYR A 214 -30.75 6.79 17.47
CA TYR A 214 -31.05 8.21 17.52
C TYR A 214 -32.58 8.36 17.73
N ARG A 215 -32.95 8.92 18.87
CA ARG A 215 -34.27 9.53 19.06
C ARG A 215 -34.21 10.96 18.52
#